data_8dc55f557e2d47163bfb7d87fd21748f
#
_entry.id   8dc55f557e2d47163bfb7d87fd21748f
#
_cell.length_a   1.000
_cell.length_b   1.000
_cell.length_c   1.000
_cell.angle_alpha   90.00
_cell.angle_beta   90.00
_cell.angle_gamma   90.00
#
_symmetry.space_group_name_H-M   'P 1'
#
loop_
_entity.id
_entity.type
_entity.pdbx_description
1 polymer ?
#
loop_
_entity_poly.entity_id
_entity_poly.type
_entity_poly.pdbx_seq_one_letter_code
_entity_poly.pdbx_strand_id
1 'polypeptide(L)'
;AQLFSNISNLSWQQAVMWLIGGILIYLAIKRDMEPALLLPMGFGAILVNLPLSGAVTQIIDGVEEIGVLNVLFDAGIANELFPLLLFVGIGAMIDFEPLLNDPKLMFFGAAAQFGIFFTFSLAALLGFPIKDAAAIGIIGAADGPTAIFMANFLKSNYLGAIMVAAYSYMALVPIVQPPVIRALTTKHERMIRMPYHQHTVSKRTKILFPIIITAVCGIVSPRSVALVGFLMFGNLIRVCGVLDSLSETAQKTLSNLITLFLGLTIAVRMQAEYFLTKQTLLIMALGLVAFIFDTAGGVLVAKLINLFLPKEKKLNPMIGACGISAFPMSARVVYKMAIKEDPQNYLLMQCVGVNVSGQVASVIAGGLLLNLLV
;
A
#
# COMPACT_ATOMS: atom_id res chain seq x y z
N ALA A 1 44.41 -13.19 10.20
CA ALA A 1 43.35 -13.53 11.18
C ALA A 1 42.35 -12.38 11.38
N GLN A 2 42.79 -11.12 11.47
CA GLN A 2 41.86 -9.97 11.67
C GLN A 2 40.85 -9.72 10.53
N LEU A 3 41.22 -9.98 9.28
CA LEU A 3 40.34 -9.76 8.10
C LEU A 3 39.07 -10.64 8.08
N PHE A 4 39.08 -11.77 8.79
CA PHE A 4 37.97 -12.73 8.82
C PHE A 4 37.35 -12.86 10.21
N SER A 5 37.80 -12.07 11.20
CA SER A 5 37.27 -12.11 12.57
C SER A 5 35.77 -11.83 12.64
N ASN A 6 35.23 -11.07 11.70
CA ASN A 6 33.80 -10.73 11.65
C ASN A 6 32.90 -11.93 11.26
N ILE A 7 33.46 -12.98 10.65
CA ILE A 7 32.71 -14.21 10.33
C ILE A 7 32.23 -14.93 11.59
N SER A 8 33.04 -14.89 12.67
CA SER A 8 32.67 -15.48 13.95
C SER A 8 31.49 -14.78 14.65
N ASN A 9 31.19 -13.54 14.26
CA ASN A 9 30.09 -12.74 14.79
C ASN A 9 28.77 -12.99 14.02
N LEU A 10 28.80 -13.77 12.93
CA LEU A 10 27.63 -14.06 12.13
C LEU A 10 26.73 -15.09 12.81
N SER A 11 25.50 -14.73 13.07
CA SER A 11 24.47 -15.63 13.59
C SER A 11 23.71 -16.34 12.46
N TRP A 12 23.13 -17.51 12.77
CA TRP A 12 22.28 -18.22 11.80
C TRP A 12 21.04 -17.40 11.42
N GLN A 13 20.52 -16.59 12.33
CA GLN A 13 19.39 -15.70 12.09
C GLN A 13 19.73 -14.64 11.03
N GLN A 14 20.93 -14.07 11.09
CA GLN A 14 21.42 -13.13 10.09
C GLN A 14 21.56 -13.79 8.72
N ALA A 15 22.04 -15.05 8.66
CA ALA A 15 22.10 -15.80 7.42
C ALA A 15 20.71 -16.07 6.82
N VAL A 16 19.69 -16.32 7.64
CA VAL A 16 18.28 -16.40 7.21
C VAL A 16 17.79 -15.08 6.62
N MET A 17 18.15 -13.95 7.24
CA MET A 17 17.79 -12.63 6.71
C MET A 17 18.49 -12.31 5.37
N TRP A 18 19.71 -12.82 5.15
CA TRP A 18 20.35 -12.71 3.84
C TRP A 18 19.62 -13.51 2.77
N LEU A 19 19.14 -14.71 3.13
CA LEU A 19 18.29 -15.51 2.23
C LEU A 19 16.99 -14.76 1.89
N ILE A 20 16.33 -14.17 2.89
CA ILE A 20 15.12 -13.36 2.70
C ILE A 20 15.43 -12.16 1.80
N GLY A 21 16.50 -11.41 2.09
CA GLY A 21 16.94 -10.30 1.24
C GLY A 21 17.23 -10.73 -0.20
N GLY A 22 17.90 -11.87 -0.38
CA GLY A 22 18.15 -12.46 -1.70
C GLY A 22 16.87 -12.85 -2.44
N ILE A 23 15.86 -13.37 -1.75
CA ILE A 23 14.55 -13.69 -2.32
C ILE A 23 13.86 -12.39 -2.78
N LEU A 24 13.86 -11.33 -1.96
CA LEU A 24 13.27 -10.04 -2.34
C LEU A 24 13.95 -9.47 -3.60
N ILE A 25 15.27 -9.50 -3.67
CA ILE A 25 16.03 -9.07 -4.86
C ILE A 25 15.68 -9.93 -6.08
N TYR A 26 15.59 -11.25 -5.90
CA TYR A 26 15.20 -12.18 -6.97
C TYR A 26 13.79 -11.85 -7.50
N LEU A 27 12.82 -11.62 -6.61
CA LEU A 27 11.44 -11.25 -6.99
C LEU A 27 11.42 -9.92 -7.73
N ALA A 28 12.19 -8.93 -7.28
CA ALA A 28 12.33 -7.64 -7.95
C ALA A 28 12.86 -7.79 -9.38
N ILE A 29 13.97 -8.52 -9.56
CA ILE A 29 14.68 -8.59 -10.85
C ILE A 29 14.02 -9.59 -11.82
N LYS A 30 13.63 -10.79 -11.35
CA LYS A 30 13.14 -11.87 -12.20
C LYS A 30 11.63 -11.87 -12.40
N ARG A 31 10.88 -11.31 -11.47
CA ARG A 31 9.42 -11.29 -11.51
C ARG A 31 8.83 -9.91 -11.74
N ASP A 32 9.70 -8.88 -11.84
CA ASP A 32 9.29 -7.47 -12.04
C ASP A 32 8.26 -7.01 -10.98
N MET A 33 8.48 -7.48 -9.73
CA MET A 33 7.58 -7.20 -8.60
C MET A 33 8.08 -5.98 -7.85
N GLU A 34 7.47 -4.83 -8.06
CA GLU A 34 7.84 -3.55 -7.44
C GLU A 34 9.37 -3.36 -7.28
N PRO A 35 10.15 -3.41 -8.38
CA PRO A 35 11.61 -3.45 -8.30
C PRO A 35 12.18 -2.22 -7.61
N ALA A 36 11.56 -1.05 -7.76
CA ALA A 36 11.98 0.19 -7.13
C ALA A 36 11.95 0.14 -5.58
N LEU A 37 11.16 -0.78 -5.00
CA LEU A 37 11.01 -0.94 -3.57
C LEU A 37 11.68 -2.23 -3.05
N LEU A 38 11.37 -3.38 -3.67
CA LEU A 38 11.84 -4.68 -3.19
C LEU A 38 13.37 -4.82 -3.30
N LEU A 39 13.98 -4.24 -4.33
CA LEU A 39 15.44 -4.33 -4.51
C LEU A 39 16.18 -3.56 -3.41
N PRO A 40 15.89 -2.26 -3.14
CA PRO A 40 16.49 -1.55 -2.01
C PRO A 40 16.20 -2.20 -0.66
N MET A 41 14.99 -2.70 -0.44
CA MET A 41 14.60 -3.38 0.81
C MET A 41 15.39 -4.69 0.98
N GLY A 42 15.51 -5.50 -0.07
CA GLY A 42 16.26 -6.75 -0.02
C GLY A 42 17.76 -6.53 0.18
N PHE A 43 18.33 -5.55 -0.51
CA PHE A 43 19.72 -5.16 -0.32
C PHE A 43 19.97 -4.59 1.08
N GLY A 44 19.08 -3.72 1.53
CA GLY A 44 19.10 -3.18 2.88
C GLY A 44 19.01 -4.27 3.96
N ALA A 45 18.14 -5.28 3.79
CA ALA A 45 18.01 -6.40 4.69
C ALA A 45 19.32 -7.21 4.81
N ILE A 46 20.08 -7.36 3.72
CA ILE A 46 21.42 -7.96 3.76
C ILE A 46 22.38 -7.05 4.53
N LEU A 47 22.37 -5.75 4.21
CA LEU A 47 23.29 -4.76 4.77
C LEU A 47 23.15 -4.62 6.31
N VAL A 48 21.91 -4.54 6.81
CA VAL A 48 21.66 -4.37 8.25
C VAL A 48 21.92 -5.62 9.08
N ASN A 49 22.02 -6.79 8.42
CA ASN A 49 22.34 -8.07 9.06
C ASN A 49 23.80 -8.49 8.83
N LEU A 50 24.65 -7.56 8.39
CA LEU A 50 26.10 -7.74 8.39
C LEU A 50 26.62 -7.29 9.76
N PRO A 51 27.34 -8.16 10.52
CA PRO A 51 27.90 -7.75 11.79
C PRO A 51 28.90 -6.62 11.61
N LEU A 52 28.88 -5.65 12.52
CA LEU A 52 29.81 -4.49 12.57
C LEU A 52 29.86 -3.72 11.25
N SER A 53 28.72 -3.62 10.54
CA SER A 53 28.66 -2.96 9.23
C SER A 53 28.64 -1.43 9.31
N GLY A 54 28.32 -0.83 10.47
CA GLY A 54 28.06 0.60 10.60
C GLY A 54 26.78 1.06 9.88
N ALA A 55 26.03 0.15 9.24
CA ALA A 55 24.77 0.48 8.56
C ALA A 55 23.66 0.80 9.54
N VAL A 56 23.61 0.08 10.66
CA VAL A 56 22.67 0.31 11.78
C VAL A 56 23.44 0.68 13.04
N THR A 57 22.76 1.33 13.96
CA THR A 57 23.33 1.69 15.26
C THR A 57 23.76 0.44 16.02
N GLN A 58 25.01 0.38 16.41
CA GLN A 58 25.67 -0.76 17.05
C GLN A 58 26.59 -0.27 18.17
N ILE A 59 26.86 -1.15 19.14
CA ILE A 59 27.85 -0.88 20.19
C ILE A 59 29.16 -1.53 19.74
N ILE A 60 30.17 -0.71 19.45
CA ILE A 60 31.51 -1.14 19.05
C ILE A 60 32.50 -0.70 20.13
N ASP A 61 33.21 -1.62 20.73
CA ASP A 61 34.16 -1.35 21.81
C ASP A 61 33.58 -0.54 23.00
N GLY A 62 32.27 -0.74 23.28
CA GLY A 62 31.57 -0.04 24.37
C GLY A 62 31.10 1.39 24.01
N VAL A 63 31.28 1.82 22.77
CA VAL A 63 30.80 3.10 22.25
C VAL A 63 29.63 2.85 21.30
N GLU A 64 28.55 3.61 21.46
CA GLU A 64 27.40 3.58 20.54
C GLU A 64 27.76 4.35 19.26
N GLU A 65 27.87 3.63 18.14
CA GLU A 65 28.02 4.20 16.82
C GLU A 65 26.69 4.26 16.10
N ILE A 66 26.26 5.47 15.73
CA ILE A 66 24.98 5.68 15.06
C ILE A 66 25.09 5.25 13.59
N GLY A 67 24.25 4.27 13.20
CA GLY A 67 24.21 3.78 11.83
C GLY A 67 23.57 4.77 10.84
N VAL A 68 24.13 4.83 9.63
CA VAL A 68 23.66 5.74 8.57
C VAL A 68 22.19 5.52 8.22
N LEU A 69 21.73 4.26 8.18
CA LEU A 69 20.33 3.96 7.89
C LEU A 69 19.39 4.36 9.02
N ASN A 70 19.86 4.37 10.30
CA ASN A 70 19.07 4.89 11.41
C ASN A 70 18.88 6.41 11.29
N VAL A 71 19.93 7.16 10.91
CA VAL A 71 19.80 8.59 10.66
C VAL A 71 18.76 8.86 9.57
N LEU A 72 18.80 8.09 8.48
CA LEU A 72 17.83 8.24 7.38
C LEU A 72 16.40 7.83 7.82
N PHE A 73 16.28 6.80 8.66
CA PHE A 73 15.00 6.37 9.23
C PHE A 73 14.38 7.48 10.08
N ASP A 74 15.16 8.07 10.97
CA ASP A 74 14.70 9.13 11.88
C ASP A 74 14.34 10.41 11.11
N ALA A 75 15.12 10.73 10.08
CA ALA A 75 14.90 11.91 9.25
C ALA A 75 13.69 11.78 8.31
N GLY A 76 13.23 10.56 8.00
CA GLY A 76 12.22 10.38 6.96
C GLY A 76 11.01 9.55 7.36
N ILE A 77 11.17 8.50 8.15
CA ILE A 77 10.06 7.61 8.55
C ILE A 77 9.52 8.01 9.92
N ALA A 78 10.38 8.18 10.90
CA ALA A 78 9.96 8.48 12.26
C ALA A 78 9.19 9.81 12.40
N ASN A 79 9.49 10.76 11.52
CA ASN A 79 8.78 12.05 11.41
C ASN A 79 7.72 12.09 10.30
N GLU A 80 7.40 10.93 9.67
CA GLU A 80 6.36 10.77 8.64
C GLU A 80 6.62 11.50 7.31
N LEU A 81 7.79 12.10 7.13
CA LEU A 81 8.10 12.91 5.95
C LEU A 81 8.07 12.11 4.65
N PHE A 82 8.72 10.93 4.62
CA PHE A 82 8.78 10.13 3.39
C PHE A 82 7.40 9.61 2.94
N PRO A 83 6.55 9.06 3.81
CA PRO A 83 5.18 8.69 3.43
C PRO A 83 4.39 9.86 2.83
N LEU A 84 4.45 11.04 3.45
CA LEU A 84 3.73 12.21 2.96
C LEU A 84 4.25 12.69 1.61
N LEU A 85 5.56 12.76 1.42
CA LEU A 85 6.16 13.13 0.12
C LEU A 85 5.82 12.11 -0.98
N LEU A 86 5.77 10.82 -0.64
CA LEU A 86 5.34 9.80 -1.60
C LEU A 86 3.89 10.01 -2.03
N PHE A 87 3.01 10.45 -1.13
CA PHE A 87 1.63 10.78 -1.46
C PHE A 87 1.51 11.94 -2.45
N VAL A 88 2.40 12.93 -2.42
CA VAL A 88 2.44 13.96 -3.48
C VAL A 88 2.72 13.31 -4.85
N GLY A 89 3.69 12.42 -4.91
CA GLY A 89 4.00 11.70 -6.14
C GLY A 89 2.86 10.84 -6.65
N ILE A 90 2.25 10.04 -5.76
CA ILE A 90 1.09 9.20 -6.06
C ILE A 90 -0.08 10.07 -6.54
N GLY A 91 -0.40 11.15 -5.83
CA GLY A 91 -1.45 12.09 -6.22
C GLY A 91 -1.25 12.70 -7.61
N ALA A 92 0.01 13.03 -7.94
CA ALA A 92 0.36 13.51 -9.26
C ALA A 92 0.25 12.43 -10.36
N MET A 93 0.39 11.14 -10.02
CA MET A 93 0.16 10.02 -10.95
C MET A 93 -1.31 9.72 -11.16
N ILE A 94 -2.17 9.95 -10.17
CA ILE A 94 -3.58 9.57 -10.19
C ILE A 94 -4.38 10.46 -11.15
N ASP A 95 -5.19 9.81 -11.99
CA ASP A 95 -6.27 10.46 -12.74
C ASP A 95 -7.61 10.17 -12.09
N PHE A 96 -8.23 11.19 -11.52
CA PHE A 96 -9.55 11.08 -10.90
C PHE A 96 -10.71 11.18 -11.90
N GLU A 97 -10.45 11.42 -13.18
CA GLU A 97 -11.51 11.57 -14.18
C GLU A 97 -12.45 10.36 -14.28
N PRO A 98 -11.96 9.09 -14.25
CA PRO A 98 -12.84 7.93 -14.24
C PRO A 98 -13.79 7.87 -13.04
N LEU A 99 -13.31 8.31 -11.87
CA LEU A 99 -14.13 8.38 -10.66
C LEU A 99 -15.14 9.55 -10.71
N LEU A 100 -14.73 10.68 -11.26
CA LEU A 100 -15.62 11.84 -11.44
C LEU A 100 -16.70 11.57 -12.50
N ASN A 101 -16.41 10.74 -13.50
CA ASN A 101 -17.39 10.30 -14.50
C ASN A 101 -18.43 9.33 -13.96
N ASP A 102 -18.03 8.45 -13.04
CA ASP A 102 -18.95 7.53 -12.36
C ASP A 102 -18.68 7.50 -10.84
N PRO A 103 -19.27 8.42 -10.08
CA PRO A 103 -19.09 8.51 -8.62
C PRO A 103 -19.55 7.26 -7.86
N LYS A 104 -20.38 6.40 -8.47
CA LYS A 104 -20.81 5.13 -7.86
C LYS A 104 -19.64 4.18 -7.62
N LEU A 105 -18.55 4.34 -8.36
CA LEU A 105 -17.31 3.56 -8.15
C LEU A 105 -16.71 3.77 -6.75
N MET A 106 -17.05 4.87 -6.05
CA MET A 106 -16.63 5.12 -4.67
C MET A 106 -17.12 4.03 -3.69
N PHE A 107 -18.29 3.45 -3.94
CA PHE A 107 -18.81 2.38 -3.08
C PHE A 107 -17.91 1.14 -3.06
N PHE A 108 -17.23 0.83 -4.17
CA PHE A 108 -16.32 -0.32 -4.23
C PHE A 108 -15.02 -0.06 -3.48
N GLY A 109 -14.50 1.15 -3.53
CA GLY A 109 -13.37 1.55 -2.70
C GLY A 109 -13.68 1.44 -1.21
N ALA A 110 -14.85 1.94 -0.78
CA ALA A 110 -15.29 1.81 0.60
C ALA A 110 -15.51 0.35 1.00
N ALA A 111 -16.13 -0.46 0.13
CA ALA A 111 -16.40 -1.87 0.37
C ALA A 111 -15.12 -2.71 0.53
N ALA A 112 -14.09 -2.37 -0.22
CA ALA A 112 -12.80 -3.06 -0.12
C ALA A 112 -12.10 -2.82 1.22
N GLN A 113 -12.43 -1.77 1.97
CA GLN A 113 -11.88 -1.55 3.31
C GLN A 113 -12.44 -2.52 4.38
N PHE A 114 -13.33 -3.43 4.00
CA PHE A 114 -13.88 -4.45 4.91
C PHE A 114 -12.79 -5.28 5.60
N GLY A 115 -11.74 -5.65 4.89
CA GLY A 115 -10.65 -6.44 5.43
C GLY A 115 -9.83 -5.70 6.49
N ILE A 116 -9.71 -4.36 6.41
CA ILE A 116 -9.10 -3.55 7.46
C ILE A 116 -9.81 -3.76 8.80
N PHE A 117 -11.13 -3.55 8.81
CA PHE A 117 -11.93 -3.66 10.05
C PHE A 117 -12.06 -5.10 10.53
N PHE A 118 -12.15 -6.06 9.59
CA PHE A 118 -12.14 -7.49 9.91
C PHE A 118 -10.84 -7.89 10.60
N THR A 119 -9.70 -7.51 10.02
CA THR A 119 -8.38 -7.87 10.57
C THR A 119 -8.07 -7.12 11.85
N PHE A 120 -8.49 -5.86 11.98
CA PHE A 120 -8.45 -5.14 13.26
C PHE A 120 -9.15 -5.94 14.36
N SER A 121 -10.38 -6.39 14.09
CA SER A 121 -11.17 -7.19 15.04
C SER A 121 -10.48 -8.53 15.35
N LEU A 122 -9.97 -9.21 14.33
CA LEU A 122 -9.28 -10.49 14.48
C LEU A 122 -7.98 -10.34 15.28
N ALA A 123 -7.18 -9.31 15.01
CA ALA A 123 -5.95 -9.02 15.76
C ALA A 123 -6.25 -8.71 17.23
N ALA A 124 -7.31 -7.93 17.51
CA ALA A 124 -7.76 -7.66 18.87
C ALA A 124 -8.20 -8.95 19.60
N LEU A 125 -8.93 -9.84 18.93
CA LEU A 125 -9.33 -11.15 19.47
C LEU A 125 -8.13 -12.07 19.75
N LEU A 126 -7.06 -11.94 18.97
CA LEU A 126 -5.80 -12.69 19.18
C LEU A 126 -4.92 -12.09 20.28
N GLY A 127 -5.40 -11.06 20.97
CA GLY A 127 -4.73 -10.48 22.13
C GLY A 127 -3.73 -9.36 21.84
N PHE A 128 -3.68 -8.83 20.62
CA PHE A 128 -2.91 -7.63 20.36
C PHE A 128 -3.54 -6.41 21.05
N PRO A 129 -2.72 -5.49 21.61
CA PRO A 129 -3.21 -4.20 22.08
C PRO A 129 -4.01 -3.49 20.98
N ILE A 130 -5.08 -2.79 21.34
CA ILE A 130 -6.00 -2.18 20.37
C ILE A 130 -5.30 -1.27 19.36
N LYS A 131 -4.29 -0.50 19.80
CA LYS A 131 -3.49 0.35 18.90
C LYS A 131 -2.67 -0.46 17.90
N ASP A 132 -2.05 -1.54 18.37
CA ASP A 132 -1.31 -2.46 17.50
C ASP A 132 -2.25 -3.21 16.54
N ALA A 133 -3.41 -3.66 17.03
CA ALA A 133 -4.41 -4.31 16.21
C ALA A 133 -4.92 -3.40 15.07
N ALA A 134 -5.14 -2.10 15.34
CA ALA A 134 -5.53 -1.14 14.33
C ALA A 134 -4.43 -0.92 13.28
N ALA A 135 -3.19 -0.80 13.72
CA ALA A 135 -2.05 -0.68 12.82
C ALA A 135 -1.82 -1.95 11.97
N ILE A 136 -2.12 -3.14 12.51
CA ILE A 136 -2.09 -4.41 11.76
C ILE A 136 -3.22 -4.46 10.74
N GLY A 137 -4.42 -4.03 11.10
CA GLY A 137 -5.58 -4.05 10.20
C GLY A 137 -5.34 -3.27 8.91
N ILE A 138 -4.67 -2.11 8.99
CA ILE A 138 -4.42 -1.24 7.82
C ILE A 138 -3.53 -1.88 6.74
N ILE A 139 -2.80 -2.96 7.07
CA ILE A 139 -1.98 -3.70 6.10
C ILE A 139 -2.82 -4.20 4.93
N GLY A 140 -4.10 -4.54 5.18
CA GLY A 140 -5.02 -5.07 4.17
C GLY A 140 -5.25 -4.14 2.99
N ALA A 141 -5.23 -2.84 3.23
CA ALA A 141 -5.37 -1.85 2.16
C ALA A 141 -4.25 -1.94 1.10
N ALA A 142 -3.15 -2.64 1.41
CA ALA A 142 -1.94 -2.70 0.59
C ALA A 142 -1.44 -1.29 0.20
N ASP A 143 -1.44 -0.39 1.18
CA ASP A 143 -1.02 1.00 1.09
C ASP A 143 0.11 1.23 2.10
N GLY A 144 1.34 1.07 1.65
CA GLY A 144 2.53 1.19 2.48
C GLY A 144 2.64 2.52 3.22
N PRO A 145 2.52 3.66 2.55
CA PRO A 145 2.55 4.97 3.20
C PRO A 145 1.52 5.15 4.31
N THR A 146 0.25 4.78 4.08
CA THR A 146 -0.80 4.84 5.11
C THR A 146 -0.48 3.90 6.28
N ALA A 147 0.03 2.69 6.00
CA ALA A 147 0.39 1.73 7.05
C ALA A 147 1.53 2.25 7.95
N ILE A 148 2.56 2.89 7.37
CA ILE A 148 3.64 3.53 8.12
C ILE A 148 3.10 4.67 8.98
N PHE A 149 2.33 5.58 8.38
CA PHE A 149 1.75 6.70 9.07
C PHE A 149 0.92 6.24 10.28
N MET A 150 0.03 5.29 10.07
CA MET A 150 -0.83 4.74 11.13
C MET A 150 -0.03 4.08 12.25
N ALA A 151 0.91 3.21 11.88
CA ALA A 151 1.72 2.49 12.87
C ALA A 151 2.62 3.43 13.68
N ASN A 152 3.16 4.47 13.04
CA ASN A 152 3.96 5.49 13.70
C ASN A 152 3.12 6.38 14.61
N PHE A 153 1.99 6.88 14.13
CA PHE A 153 1.07 7.73 14.89
C PHE A 153 0.52 7.03 16.14
N LEU A 154 0.14 5.75 16.00
CA LEU A 154 -0.32 4.93 17.12
C LEU A 154 0.81 4.47 18.05
N LYS A 155 2.07 4.77 17.70
CA LYS A 155 3.28 4.29 18.39
C LYS A 155 3.27 2.78 18.55
N SER A 156 2.95 2.06 17.45
CA SER A 156 2.88 0.60 17.47
C SER A 156 4.23 -0.01 17.79
N ASN A 157 4.22 -1.01 18.68
CA ASN A 157 5.41 -1.80 19.01
C ASN A 157 5.90 -2.64 17.82
N TYR A 158 5.04 -2.81 16.78
CA TYR A 158 5.29 -3.66 15.64
C TYR A 158 5.48 -2.87 14.34
N LEU A 159 5.85 -1.58 14.43
CA LEU A 159 6.06 -0.72 13.26
C LEU A 159 6.86 -1.41 12.16
N GLY A 160 7.96 -2.08 12.50
CA GLY A 160 8.80 -2.78 11.53
C GLY A 160 8.10 -3.92 10.79
N ALA A 161 7.41 -4.79 11.51
CA ALA A 161 6.66 -5.90 10.94
C ALA A 161 5.53 -5.41 10.04
N ILE A 162 4.81 -4.36 10.47
CA ILE A 162 3.71 -3.74 9.72
C ILE A 162 4.23 -3.12 8.42
N MET A 163 5.33 -2.38 8.48
CA MET A 163 5.96 -1.77 7.30
C MET A 163 6.35 -2.82 6.26
N VAL A 164 7.08 -3.85 6.69
CA VAL A 164 7.52 -4.93 5.79
C VAL A 164 6.33 -5.67 5.21
N ALA A 165 5.31 -5.98 6.03
CA ALA A 165 4.10 -6.64 5.57
C ALA A 165 3.36 -5.80 4.52
N ALA A 166 3.08 -4.52 4.80
CA ALA A 166 2.31 -3.64 3.91
C ALA A 166 2.97 -3.53 2.52
N TYR A 167 4.27 -3.30 2.48
CA TYR A 167 4.98 -3.19 1.20
C TYR A 167 5.17 -4.52 0.49
N SER A 168 5.40 -5.61 1.23
CA SER A 168 5.49 -6.94 0.63
C SER A 168 4.16 -7.35 -0.01
N TYR A 169 3.01 -7.06 0.63
CA TYR A 169 1.70 -7.38 0.06
C TYR A 169 1.35 -6.51 -1.12
N MET A 170 1.74 -5.24 -1.13
CA MET A 170 1.62 -4.41 -2.32
C MET A 170 2.32 -5.07 -3.54
N ALA A 171 3.52 -5.60 -3.35
CA ALA A 171 4.24 -6.31 -4.39
C ALA A 171 3.60 -7.67 -4.77
N LEU A 172 2.89 -8.32 -3.83
CA LEU A 172 2.24 -9.61 -4.05
C LEU A 172 0.84 -9.53 -4.68
N VAL A 173 0.31 -8.32 -4.92
CA VAL A 173 -1.00 -8.11 -5.57
C VAL A 173 -1.20 -8.98 -6.82
N PRO A 174 -0.26 -9.05 -7.78
CA PRO A 174 -0.44 -9.85 -8.99
C PRO A 174 -0.52 -11.36 -8.74
N ILE A 175 -0.06 -11.83 -7.61
CA ILE A 175 -0.03 -13.26 -7.23
C ILE A 175 -1.27 -13.62 -6.41
N VAL A 176 -1.62 -12.81 -5.42
CA VAL A 176 -2.67 -13.14 -4.43
C VAL A 176 -4.07 -12.79 -4.95
N GLN A 177 -4.24 -11.65 -5.63
CA GLN A 177 -5.56 -11.23 -6.11
C GLN A 177 -6.23 -12.20 -7.10
N PRO A 178 -5.54 -12.70 -8.15
CA PRO A 178 -6.21 -13.53 -9.15
C PRO A 178 -6.83 -14.82 -8.60
N PRO A 179 -6.19 -15.60 -7.70
CA PRO A 179 -6.81 -16.74 -7.06
C PRO A 179 -8.07 -16.39 -6.25
N VAL A 180 -8.00 -15.30 -5.46
CA VAL A 180 -9.14 -14.84 -4.66
C VAL A 180 -10.32 -14.46 -5.54
N ILE A 181 -10.08 -13.67 -6.59
CA ILE A 181 -11.11 -13.27 -7.54
C ILE A 181 -11.75 -14.50 -8.22
N ARG A 182 -10.92 -15.47 -8.67
CA ARG A 182 -11.44 -16.69 -9.31
C ARG A 182 -12.26 -17.55 -8.35
N ALA A 183 -11.88 -17.64 -7.10
CA ALA A 183 -12.61 -18.39 -6.09
C ALA A 183 -14.01 -17.78 -5.82
N LEU A 184 -14.13 -16.47 -5.94
CA LEU A 184 -15.36 -15.74 -5.64
C LEU A 184 -16.23 -15.46 -6.87
N THR A 185 -15.73 -15.66 -8.10
CA THR A 185 -16.45 -15.33 -9.33
C THR A 185 -16.52 -16.51 -10.29
N THR A 186 -17.66 -16.65 -10.97
CA THR A 186 -17.82 -17.60 -12.07
C THR A 186 -17.22 -17.03 -13.37
N LYS A 187 -16.93 -17.92 -14.33
CA LYS A 187 -16.44 -17.48 -15.65
C LYS A 187 -17.43 -16.53 -16.34
N HIS A 188 -18.72 -16.79 -16.22
CA HIS A 188 -19.77 -15.93 -16.77
C HIS A 188 -19.72 -14.52 -16.19
N GLU A 189 -19.57 -14.40 -14.87
CA GLU A 189 -19.46 -13.09 -14.19
C GLU A 189 -18.20 -12.32 -14.66
N ARG A 190 -17.08 -13.02 -14.86
CA ARG A 190 -15.84 -12.41 -15.33
C ARG A 190 -15.90 -11.90 -16.78
N MET A 191 -16.81 -12.44 -17.58
CA MET A 191 -17.04 -12.04 -18.97
C MET A 191 -18.06 -10.92 -19.12
N ILE A 192 -18.67 -10.42 -18.05
CA ILE A 192 -19.60 -9.27 -18.11
C ILE A 192 -18.83 -8.05 -18.63
N ARG A 193 -19.27 -7.50 -19.77
CA ARG A 193 -18.73 -6.29 -20.35
C ARG A 193 -19.46 -5.07 -19.78
N MET A 194 -18.69 -4.05 -19.43
CA MET A 194 -19.24 -2.79 -18.93
C MET A 194 -18.90 -1.67 -19.90
N PRO A 195 -19.91 -1.04 -20.55
CA PRO A 195 -19.65 0.11 -21.39
C PRO A 195 -19.10 1.26 -20.56
N TYR A 196 -18.07 1.93 -21.08
CA TYR A 196 -17.56 3.15 -20.49
C TYR A 196 -18.05 4.34 -21.31
N HIS A 197 -18.92 5.15 -20.71
CA HIS A 197 -19.37 6.40 -21.30
C HIS A 197 -18.48 7.52 -20.78
N GLN A 198 -17.57 7.98 -21.63
CA GLN A 198 -16.71 9.09 -21.29
C GLN A 198 -17.48 10.41 -21.40
N HIS A 199 -17.73 11.06 -20.29
CA HIS A 199 -18.16 12.45 -20.24
C HIS A 199 -16.93 13.33 -20.00
N THR A 200 -16.86 14.46 -20.71
CA THR A 200 -15.77 15.43 -20.47
C THR A 200 -15.99 16.14 -19.15
N VAL A 201 -15.14 15.81 -18.17
CA VAL A 201 -15.13 16.52 -16.88
C VAL A 201 -14.51 17.90 -17.06
N SER A 202 -15.18 18.96 -16.61
CA SER A 202 -14.68 20.33 -16.76
C SER A 202 -13.36 20.52 -16.01
N LYS A 203 -12.47 21.37 -16.53
CA LYS A 203 -11.21 21.73 -15.86
C LYS A 203 -11.46 22.32 -14.46
N ARG A 204 -12.53 23.09 -14.28
CA ARG A 204 -12.91 23.64 -12.96
C ARG A 204 -13.24 22.53 -11.97
N THR A 205 -14.00 21.53 -12.37
CA THR A 205 -14.32 20.36 -11.53
C THR A 205 -13.06 19.62 -11.12
N LYS A 206 -12.12 19.37 -12.06
CA LYS A 206 -10.85 18.68 -11.78
C LYS A 206 -10.01 19.46 -10.75
N ILE A 207 -9.98 20.80 -10.82
CA ILE A 207 -9.22 21.64 -9.87
C ILE A 207 -9.92 21.74 -8.50
N LEU A 208 -11.24 21.86 -8.48
CA LEU A 208 -12.00 22.00 -7.23
C LEU A 208 -12.05 20.68 -6.44
N PHE A 209 -12.06 19.55 -7.12
CA PHE A 209 -12.17 18.24 -6.50
C PHE A 209 -11.12 17.99 -5.41
N PRO A 210 -9.80 18.10 -5.64
CA PRO A 210 -8.80 17.88 -4.61
C PRO A 210 -8.91 18.88 -3.44
N ILE A 211 -9.32 20.11 -3.70
CA ILE A 211 -9.51 21.13 -2.66
C ILE A 211 -10.71 20.75 -1.77
N ILE A 212 -11.84 20.39 -2.38
CA ILE A 212 -13.07 20.02 -1.66
C ILE A 212 -12.84 18.74 -0.85
N ILE A 213 -12.21 17.71 -1.43
CA ILE A 213 -11.92 16.46 -0.72
C ILE A 213 -11.02 16.71 0.49
N THR A 214 -9.99 17.55 0.34
CA THR A 214 -9.11 17.91 1.46
C THR A 214 -9.88 18.63 2.58
N ALA A 215 -10.74 19.60 2.22
CA ALA A 215 -11.55 20.34 3.18
C ALA A 215 -12.57 19.44 3.91
N VAL A 216 -13.28 18.60 3.16
CA VAL A 216 -14.25 17.64 3.73
C VAL A 216 -13.55 16.66 4.65
N CYS A 217 -12.41 16.11 4.22
CA CYS A 217 -11.63 15.19 5.04
C CYS A 217 -11.11 15.86 6.32
N GLY A 218 -10.69 17.14 6.24
CA GLY A 218 -10.27 17.91 7.41
C GLY A 218 -11.37 18.09 8.44
N ILE A 219 -12.64 18.18 8.01
CA ILE A 219 -13.80 18.29 8.90
C ILE A 219 -14.18 16.92 9.48
N VAL A 220 -14.22 15.87 8.63
CA VAL A 220 -14.74 14.55 9.02
C VAL A 220 -13.67 13.74 9.78
N SER A 221 -12.43 13.82 9.36
CA SER A 221 -11.32 13.06 9.91
C SER A 221 -10.05 13.93 9.99
N PRO A 222 -9.96 14.85 10.95
CA PRO A 222 -8.84 15.81 11.04
C PRO A 222 -7.46 15.14 11.08
N ARG A 223 -7.36 13.94 11.66
CA ARG A 223 -6.09 13.23 11.81
C ARG A 223 -5.55 12.62 10.51
N SER A 224 -6.41 12.42 9.51
CA SER A 224 -5.99 11.92 8.19
C SER A 224 -5.77 13.04 7.18
N VAL A 225 -6.03 14.30 7.55
CA VAL A 225 -5.97 15.43 6.60
C VAL A 225 -4.58 15.63 6.01
N ALA A 226 -3.51 15.32 6.75
CA ALA A 226 -2.16 15.39 6.22
C ALA A 226 -1.97 14.43 5.05
N LEU A 227 -2.35 13.15 5.21
CA LEU A 227 -2.25 12.13 4.14
C LEU A 227 -3.11 12.51 2.93
N VAL A 228 -4.40 12.80 3.16
CA VAL A 228 -5.31 13.20 2.08
C VAL A 228 -4.85 14.49 1.41
N GLY A 229 -4.41 15.47 2.19
CA GLY A 229 -3.95 16.77 1.69
C GLY A 229 -2.73 16.66 0.79
N PHE A 230 -1.73 15.86 1.15
CA PHE A 230 -0.54 15.65 0.32
C PHE A 230 -0.89 14.87 -0.97
N LEU A 231 -1.78 13.88 -0.89
CA LEU A 231 -2.31 13.18 -2.05
C LEU A 231 -3.04 14.13 -3.00
N MET A 232 -3.97 14.92 -2.46
CA MET A 232 -4.77 15.88 -3.22
C MET A 232 -3.93 17.04 -3.74
N PHE A 233 -2.91 17.47 -3.01
CA PHE A 233 -1.94 18.47 -3.49
C PHE A 233 -1.18 17.97 -4.71
N GLY A 234 -0.70 16.74 -4.70
CA GLY A 234 -0.09 16.11 -5.87
C GLY A 234 -1.03 16.11 -7.08
N ASN A 235 -2.30 15.76 -6.87
CA ASN A 235 -3.30 15.79 -7.92
C ASN A 235 -3.57 17.23 -8.42
N LEU A 236 -3.65 18.20 -7.52
CA LEU A 236 -3.83 19.61 -7.89
C LEU A 236 -2.70 20.13 -8.77
N ILE A 237 -1.44 19.80 -8.46
CA ILE A 237 -0.28 20.12 -9.31
C ILE A 237 -0.47 19.56 -10.72
N ARG A 238 -0.97 18.33 -10.86
CA ARG A 238 -1.23 17.71 -12.17
C ARG A 238 -2.33 18.42 -12.96
N VAL A 239 -3.46 18.72 -12.33
CA VAL A 239 -4.67 19.19 -13.03
C VAL A 239 -4.73 20.70 -13.24
N CYS A 240 -3.89 21.48 -12.57
CA CYS A 240 -3.90 22.95 -12.69
C CYS A 240 -3.47 23.43 -14.10
N GLY A 241 -2.60 22.68 -14.77
CA GLY A 241 -2.14 22.95 -16.15
C GLY A 241 -1.17 24.13 -16.26
N VAL A 242 -0.52 24.52 -15.16
CA VAL A 242 0.52 25.56 -15.11
C VAL A 242 1.83 25.07 -14.45
N LEU A 243 1.83 23.83 -13.95
CA LEU A 243 2.94 23.23 -13.22
C LEU A 243 3.34 21.85 -13.82
N ASP A 244 3.29 21.71 -15.15
CA ASP A 244 3.52 20.41 -15.81
C ASP A 244 4.88 19.82 -15.48
N SER A 245 5.95 20.65 -15.48
CA SER A 245 7.31 20.23 -15.11
C SER A 245 7.39 19.76 -13.65
N LEU A 246 6.72 20.44 -12.73
CA LEU A 246 6.66 20.03 -11.31
C LEU A 246 5.86 18.74 -11.13
N SER A 247 4.75 18.61 -11.87
CA SER A 247 3.95 17.39 -11.91
C SER A 247 4.77 16.19 -12.38
N GLU A 248 5.55 16.36 -13.46
CA GLU A 248 6.42 15.30 -13.96
C GLU A 248 7.54 14.94 -12.96
N THR A 249 8.14 15.95 -12.31
CA THR A 249 9.13 15.74 -11.25
C THR A 249 8.52 14.97 -10.06
N ALA A 250 7.30 15.32 -9.64
CA ALA A 250 6.63 14.63 -8.54
C ALA A 250 6.32 13.18 -8.89
N GLN A 251 5.80 12.93 -10.10
CA GLN A 251 5.42 11.59 -10.55
C GLN A 251 6.60 10.63 -10.71
N LYS A 252 7.76 11.14 -11.18
CA LYS A 252 8.92 10.33 -11.53
C LYS A 252 10.03 10.47 -10.50
N THR A 253 10.67 11.63 -10.46
CA THR A 253 11.91 11.82 -9.69
C THR A 253 11.66 11.75 -8.19
N LEU A 254 10.67 12.48 -7.68
CA LEU A 254 10.35 12.50 -6.26
C LEU A 254 9.87 11.11 -5.81
N SER A 255 8.93 10.52 -6.53
CA SER A 255 8.40 9.19 -6.18
C SER A 255 9.49 8.13 -6.17
N ASN A 256 10.37 8.09 -7.18
CA ASN A 256 11.45 7.12 -7.24
C ASN A 256 12.46 7.32 -6.11
N LEU A 257 12.85 8.58 -5.84
CA LEU A 257 13.82 8.91 -4.78
C LEU A 257 13.26 8.53 -3.40
N ILE A 258 12.02 8.90 -3.11
CA ILE A 258 11.39 8.57 -1.83
C ILE A 258 11.18 7.06 -1.70
N THR A 259 10.79 6.36 -2.76
CA THR A 259 10.64 4.90 -2.75
C THR A 259 11.97 4.20 -2.48
N LEU A 260 13.07 4.67 -3.06
CA LEU A 260 14.41 4.17 -2.78
C LEU A 260 14.77 4.37 -1.29
N PHE A 261 14.56 5.57 -0.76
CA PHE A 261 14.83 5.84 0.66
C PHE A 261 13.96 5.00 1.59
N LEU A 262 12.67 4.86 1.28
CA LEU A 262 11.77 3.98 2.03
C LEU A 262 12.26 2.54 2.01
N GLY A 263 12.61 1.99 0.86
CA GLY A 263 13.12 0.62 0.74
C GLY A 263 14.36 0.37 1.60
N LEU A 264 15.32 1.27 1.57
CA LEU A 264 16.55 1.16 2.38
C LEU A 264 16.26 1.34 3.88
N THR A 265 15.42 2.30 4.25
CA THR A 265 15.15 2.62 5.68
C THR A 265 14.26 1.58 6.35
N ILE A 266 13.31 0.97 5.63
CA ILE A 266 12.50 -0.14 6.13
C ILE A 266 13.40 -1.29 6.60
N ALA A 267 14.51 -1.52 5.90
CA ALA A 267 15.47 -2.57 6.25
C ALA A 267 16.06 -2.43 7.66
N VAL A 268 16.12 -1.21 8.23
CA VAL A 268 16.53 -1.01 9.64
C VAL A 268 15.68 -1.86 10.60
N ARG A 269 14.42 -2.10 10.27
CA ARG A 269 13.51 -2.94 11.04
C ARG A 269 13.52 -4.41 10.64
N MET A 270 14.37 -4.78 9.67
CA MET A 270 14.59 -6.17 9.24
C MET A 270 15.85 -6.79 9.85
N GLN A 271 16.37 -6.22 10.94
CA GLN A 271 17.40 -6.88 11.75
C GLN A 271 16.86 -8.20 12.31
N ALA A 272 17.66 -9.27 12.25
CA ALA A 272 17.24 -10.62 12.59
C ALA A 272 16.60 -10.74 13.99
N GLU A 273 17.13 -10.01 14.96
CA GLU A 273 16.67 -10.02 16.35
C GLU A 273 15.23 -9.53 16.51
N TYR A 274 14.82 -8.54 15.71
CA TYR A 274 13.49 -7.94 15.77
C TYR A 274 12.53 -8.58 14.77
N PHE A 275 13.03 -9.07 13.63
CA PHE A 275 12.20 -9.55 12.54
C PHE A 275 11.79 -11.02 12.67
N LEU A 276 12.72 -11.90 13.12
CA LEU A 276 12.46 -13.34 13.24
C LEU A 276 11.77 -13.69 14.58
N THR A 277 10.63 -13.05 14.86
CA THR A 277 9.82 -13.30 16.03
C THR A 277 8.48 -13.94 15.68
N LYS A 278 7.87 -14.66 16.65
CA LYS A 278 6.53 -15.24 16.45
C LYS A 278 5.48 -14.16 16.14
N GLN A 279 5.60 -13.00 16.77
CA GLN A 279 4.71 -11.86 16.57
C GLN A 279 4.81 -11.33 15.14
N THR A 280 6.01 -11.17 14.62
CA THR A 280 6.22 -10.73 13.23
C THR A 280 5.59 -11.71 12.24
N LEU A 281 5.80 -13.01 12.43
CA LEU A 281 5.18 -14.03 11.56
C LEU A 281 3.66 -14.00 11.64
N LEU A 282 3.10 -13.79 12.84
CA LEU A 282 1.66 -13.67 13.02
C LEU A 282 1.12 -12.39 12.34
N ILE A 283 1.82 -11.27 12.45
CA ILE A 283 1.45 -10.01 11.77
C ILE A 283 1.51 -10.19 10.25
N MET A 284 2.53 -10.87 9.73
CA MET A 284 2.60 -11.21 8.31
C MET A 284 1.39 -12.06 7.90
N ALA A 285 1.02 -13.09 8.65
CA ALA A 285 -0.14 -13.90 8.35
C ALA A 285 -1.45 -13.09 8.41
N LEU A 286 -1.63 -12.25 9.42
CA LEU A 286 -2.79 -11.36 9.56
C LEU A 286 -2.88 -10.35 8.40
N GLY A 287 -1.76 -9.80 7.95
CA GLY A 287 -1.70 -8.92 6.79
C GLY A 287 -2.16 -9.62 5.50
N LEU A 288 -1.78 -10.89 5.32
CA LEU A 288 -2.26 -11.70 4.18
C LEU A 288 -3.78 -11.91 4.27
N VAL A 289 -4.28 -12.24 5.45
CA VAL A 289 -5.72 -12.38 5.70
C VAL A 289 -6.44 -11.07 5.38
N ALA A 290 -5.93 -9.94 5.89
CA ALA A 290 -6.49 -8.61 5.61
C ALA A 290 -6.58 -8.35 4.12
N PHE A 291 -5.52 -8.57 3.38
CA PHE A 291 -5.44 -8.36 1.94
C PHE A 291 -6.42 -9.25 1.15
N ILE A 292 -6.58 -10.52 1.56
CA ILE A 292 -7.56 -11.43 0.96
C ILE A 292 -8.99 -10.92 1.22
N PHE A 293 -9.30 -10.50 2.43
CA PHE A 293 -10.64 -10.04 2.81
C PHE A 293 -10.98 -8.67 2.22
N ASP A 294 -10.01 -7.77 2.03
CA ASP A 294 -10.21 -6.51 1.31
C ASP A 294 -10.57 -6.78 -0.16
N THR A 295 -9.80 -7.66 -0.83
CA THR A 295 -10.12 -8.10 -2.19
C THR A 295 -11.50 -8.76 -2.26
N ALA A 296 -11.80 -9.65 -1.32
CA ALA A 296 -13.08 -10.36 -1.25
C ALA A 296 -14.25 -9.41 -0.99
N GLY A 297 -14.10 -8.47 -0.07
CA GLY A 297 -15.13 -7.49 0.29
C GLY A 297 -15.63 -6.71 -0.92
N GLY A 298 -14.70 -6.17 -1.71
CA GLY A 298 -15.05 -5.45 -2.94
C GLY A 298 -15.78 -6.32 -3.95
N VAL A 299 -15.31 -7.56 -4.19
CA VAL A 299 -15.95 -8.50 -5.13
C VAL A 299 -17.35 -8.90 -4.65
N LEU A 300 -17.51 -9.23 -3.37
CA LEU A 300 -18.78 -9.65 -2.79
C LEU A 300 -19.82 -8.53 -2.82
N VAL A 301 -19.42 -7.29 -2.55
CA VAL A 301 -20.33 -6.13 -2.67
C VAL A 301 -20.77 -5.92 -4.11
N ALA A 302 -19.88 -6.08 -5.09
CA ALA A 302 -20.27 -6.03 -6.50
C ALA A 302 -21.29 -7.13 -6.86
N LYS A 303 -21.12 -8.33 -6.33
CA LYS A 303 -22.09 -9.43 -6.50
C LYS A 303 -23.42 -9.12 -5.81
N LEU A 304 -23.38 -8.58 -4.61
CA LEU A 304 -24.57 -8.16 -3.87
C LEU A 304 -25.38 -7.11 -4.64
N ILE A 305 -24.71 -6.09 -5.17
CA ILE A 305 -25.34 -5.07 -6.03
C ILE A 305 -26.00 -5.72 -7.25
N ASN A 306 -25.33 -6.72 -7.87
CA ASN A 306 -25.86 -7.45 -9.02
C ASN A 306 -27.15 -8.25 -8.73
N LEU A 307 -27.49 -8.53 -7.48
CA LEU A 307 -28.78 -9.15 -7.13
C LEU A 307 -29.96 -8.21 -7.38
N PHE A 308 -29.72 -6.90 -7.26
CA PHE A 308 -30.74 -5.87 -7.44
C PHE A 308 -30.74 -5.24 -8.83
N LEU A 309 -29.73 -5.56 -9.66
CA LEU A 309 -29.62 -5.00 -11.03
C LEU A 309 -30.24 -5.95 -12.08
N PRO A 310 -30.93 -5.39 -13.09
CA PRO A 310 -31.39 -6.17 -14.24
C PRO A 310 -30.17 -6.75 -15.01
N LYS A 311 -30.41 -7.83 -15.74
CA LYS A 311 -29.35 -8.62 -16.42
C LYS A 311 -28.45 -7.75 -17.33
N GLU A 312 -29.04 -6.76 -18.00
CA GLU A 312 -28.36 -5.85 -18.94
C GLU A 312 -27.47 -4.79 -18.28
N LYS A 313 -27.70 -4.52 -16.96
CA LYS A 313 -26.95 -3.52 -16.19
C LYS A 313 -26.03 -4.13 -15.15
N LYS A 314 -25.82 -5.45 -15.20
CA LYS A 314 -24.94 -6.13 -14.24
C LYS A 314 -23.51 -5.65 -14.37
N LEU A 315 -22.88 -5.47 -13.22
CA LEU A 315 -21.49 -5.10 -13.09
C LEU A 315 -20.60 -6.33 -13.18
N ASN A 316 -19.42 -6.20 -13.72
CA ASN A 316 -18.39 -7.24 -13.61
C ASN A 316 -17.84 -7.25 -12.18
N PRO A 317 -18.05 -8.31 -11.39
CA PRO A 317 -17.66 -8.30 -9.98
C PRO A 317 -16.16 -8.14 -9.75
N MET A 318 -15.33 -8.44 -10.75
CA MET A 318 -13.87 -8.29 -10.64
C MET A 318 -13.46 -6.85 -10.35
N ILE A 319 -14.23 -5.83 -10.80
CA ILE A 319 -13.88 -4.43 -10.54
C ILE A 319 -13.83 -4.11 -9.05
N GLY A 320 -14.65 -4.78 -8.24
CA GLY A 320 -14.64 -4.61 -6.79
C GLY A 320 -13.29 -4.91 -6.15
N ALA A 321 -12.54 -5.87 -6.70
CA ALA A 321 -11.19 -6.18 -6.25
C ALA A 321 -10.20 -5.01 -6.44
N CYS A 322 -10.49 -4.07 -7.33
CA CYS A 322 -9.65 -2.88 -7.54
C CYS A 322 -9.74 -1.88 -6.38
N GLY A 323 -10.68 -2.04 -5.45
CA GLY A 323 -10.90 -1.12 -4.32
C GLY A 323 -9.81 -1.13 -3.25
N ILE A 324 -8.82 -2.02 -3.33
CA ILE A 324 -7.60 -1.91 -2.51
C ILE A 324 -6.73 -0.75 -3.01
N SER A 325 -5.94 -0.17 -2.11
CA SER A 325 -5.14 1.03 -2.43
C SER A 325 -3.86 0.77 -3.22
N ALA A 326 -3.57 -0.47 -3.60
CA ALA A 326 -2.39 -0.80 -4.42
C ALA A 326 -2.51 -0.20 -5.83
N PHE A 327 -2.27 1.10 -5.93
CA PHE A 327 -2.36 1.87 -7.17
C PHE A 327 -1.01 1.82 -7.94
N PRO A 328 -1.01 1.62 -9.26
CA PRO A 328 -2.11 1.23 -10.16
C PRO A 328 -2.20 -0.30 -10.38
N MET A 329 -1.60 -1.11 -9.49
CA MET A 329 -1.38 -2.55 -9.72
C MET A 329 -2.67 -3.35 -9.76
N SER A 330 -3.57 -3.10 -8.80
CA SER A 330 -4.83 -3.84 -8.71
C SER A 330 -5.69 -3.65 -9.97
N ALA A 331 -5.79 -2.41 -10.48
CA ALA A 331 -6.48 -2.13 -11.73
C ALA A 331 -5.87 -2.89 -12.93
N ARG A 332 -4.54 -2.93 -13.01
CA ARG A 332 -3.84 -3.67 -14.08
C ARG A 332 -4.04 -5.17 -13.99
N VAL A 333 -4.05 -5.74 -12.78
CA VAL A 333 -4.28 -7.17 -12.56
C VAL A 333 -5.67 -7.57 -13.02
N VAL A 334 -6.70 -6.84 -12.58
CA VAL A 334 -8.10 -7.12 -12.94
C VAL A 334 -8.32 -6.94 -14.44
N TYR A 335 -7.76 -5.88 -15.02
CA TYR A 335 -7.83 -5.66 -16.46
C TYR A 335 -7.19 -6.80 -17.28
N LYS A 336 -5.99 -7.26 -16.89
CA LYS A 336 -5.34 -8.42 -17.52
C LYS A 336 -6.18 -9.70 -17.40
N MET A 337 -6.85 -9.89 -16.25
CA MET A 337 -7.75 -11.01 -16.07
C MET A 337 -8.97 -10.92 -16.99
N ALA A 338 -9.57 -9.72 -17.11
CA ALA A 338 -10.73 -9.49 -17.97
C ALA A 338 -10.44 -9.80 -19.45
N ILE A 339 -9.33 -9.27 -19.98
CA ILE A 339 -8.91 -9.52 -21.39
C ILE A 339 -8.57 -10.99 -21.61
N LYS A 340 -8.02 -11.69 -20.59
CA LYS A 340 -7.73 -13.13 -20.71
C LYS A 340 -8.99 -13.97 -20.81
N GLU A 341 -10.07 -13.60 -20.13
CA GLU A 341 -11.36 -14.30 -20.20
C GLU A 341 -12.15 -13.93 -21.46
N ASP A 342 -12.09 -12.65 -21.88
CA ASP A 342 -12.73 -12.13 -23.10
C ASP A 342 -11.90 -10.95 -23.64
N PRO A 343 -11.25 -11.11 -24.85
CA PRO A 343 -10.39 -10.09 -25.42
C PRO A 343 -11.03 -8.73 -25.71
N GLN A 344 -12.37 -8.66 -25.70
CA GLN A 344 -13.13 -7.43 -25.90
C GLN A 344 -13.65 -6.81 -24.60
N ASN A 345 -13.26 -7.35 -23.44
CA ASN A 345 -13.71 -6.87 -22.14
C ASN A 345 -12.79 -5.77 -21.59
N TYR A 346 -12.98 -4.55 -22.10
CA TYR A 346 -12.18 -3.37 -21.74
C TYR A 346 -12.67 -2.73 -20.42
N LEU A 347 -12.24 -3.25 -19.29
CA LEU A 347 -12.62 -2.77 -17.95
C LEU A 347 -11.62 -1.75 -17.34
N LEU A 348 -10.59 -1.32 -18.07
CA LEU A 348 -9.49 -0.54 -17.50
C LEU A 348 -9.96 0.71 -16.77
N MET A 349 -10.85 1.48 -17.40
CA MET A 349 -11.29 2.78 -16.84
C MET A 349 -12.13 2.59 -15.57
N GLN A 350 -13.01 1.59 -15.54
CA GLN A 350 -13.76 1.22 -14.35
C GLN A 350 -12.82 0.73 -13.24
N CYS A 351 -11.84 -0.13 -13.58
CA CYS A 351 -10.84 -0.61 -12.65
C CYS A 351 -10.01 0.54 -12.06
N VAL A 352 -9.58 1.49 -12.89
CA VAL A 352 -8.84 2.68 -12.44
C VAL A 352 -9.72 3.53 -11.51
N GLY A 353 -10.97 3.79 -11.88
CA GLY A 353 -11.90 4.57 -11.05
C GLY A 353 -12.12 3.95 -9.67
N VAL A 354 -12.32 2.62 -9.60
CA VAL A 354 -12.45 1.89 -8.33
C VAL A 354 -11.14 1.92 -7.54
N ASN A 355 -10.00 1.72 -8.20
CA ASN A 355 -8.70 1.73 -7.53
C ASN A 355 -8.36 3.10 -6.92
N VAL A 356 -8.67 4.17 -7.66
CA VAL A 356 -8.53 5.54 -7.19
C VAL A 356 -9.46 5.82 -5.99
N SER A 357 -10.69 5.31 -6.03
CA SER A 357 -11.60 5.41 -4.88
C SER A 357 -11.07 4.67 -3.65
N GLY A 358 -10.44 3.52 -3.86
CA GLY A 358 -9.79 2.75 -2.81
C GLY A 358 -8.65 3.50 -2.14
N GLN A 359 -7.86 4.24 -2.93
CA GLN A 359 -6.77 5.07 -2.41
C GLN A 359 -7.28 6.15 -1.42
N VAL A 360 -8.39 6.80 -1.74
CA VAL A 360 -9.02 7.78 -0.84
C VAL A 360 -9.68 7.07 0.35
N ALA A 361 -10.36 5.95 0.10
CA ALA A 361 -11.10 5.22 1.12
C ALA A 361 -10.18 4.62 2.20
N SER A 362 -8.99 4.11 1.84
CA SER A 362 -8.03 3.56 2.81
C SER A 362 -7.49 4.63 3.76
N VAL A 363 -7.17 5.81 3.22
CA VAL A 363 -6.70 6.94 4.04
C VAL A 363 -7.80 7.41 5.00
N ILE A 364 -9.06 7.49 4.53
CA ILE A 364 -10.21 7.84 5.37
C ILE A 364 -10.45 6.74 6.43
N ALA A 365 -10.40 5.46 6.06
CA ALA A 365 -10.57 4.35 6.99
C ALA A 365 -9.49 4.37 8.09
N GLY A 366 -8.23 4.61 7.72
CA GLY A 366 -7.14 4.84 8.66
C GLY A 366 -7.44 6.00 9.62
N GLY A 367 -7.86 7.14 9.08
CA GLY A 367 -8.21 8.32 9.87
C GLY A 367 -9.39 8.08 10.82
N LEU A 368 -10.40 7.31 10.42
CA LEU A 368 -11.51 6.91 11.29
C LEU A 368 -11.02 6.03 12.45
N LEU A 369 -10.13 5.06 12.18
CA LEU A 369 -9.52 4.27 13.25
C LEU A 369 -8.74 5.15 14.23
N LEU A 370 -7.99 6.15 13.74
CA LEU A 370 -7.30 7.10 14.60
C LEU A 370 -8.26 7.91 15.48
N ASN A 371 -9.35 8.39 14.91
CA ASN A 371 -10.35 9.16 15.66
C ASN A 371 -11.08 8.32 16.72
N LEU A 372 -11.24 7.01 16.50
CA LEU A 372 -11.88 6.11 17.45
C LEU A 372 -10.96 5.70 18.61
N LEU A 373 -9.63 5.70 18.38
CA LEU A 373 -8.66 5.10 19.31
C LEU A 373 -7.81 6.12 20.08
N VAL A 374 -7.83 7.36 19.71
CA VAL A 374 -7.06 8.45 20.30
C VAL A 374 -7.93 9.67 20.54
#